data_f5b0469986a16b8aa69c10ab15abc131
#
_entry.id   f5b0469986a16b8aa69c10ab15abc131
#
_cell.length_a   1.000
_cell.length_b   1.000
_cell.length_c   1.000
_cell.angle_alpha   90.00
_cell.angle_beta   90.00
_cell.angle_gamma   90.00
#
_symmetry.space_group_name_H-M   'P 1'
#
loop_
_entity.id
_entity.type
_entity.pdbx_description
1 polymer ?
#
loop_
_entity_poly.entity_id
_entity_poly.type
_entity_poly.pdbx_seq_one_letter_code
_entity_poly.pdbx_strand_id
1 'polypeptide(L)'
;EAETFAAMPPGLDEADFVLHLLRRFDTELRWSTVTANRNPALTKRLLFHPLLLPGFNDSGAHLTNMAFYDGNLRTLKLAQEDGLEKVGHAVQRLTREPAEFLGIDAGRLDQGAQADLILVNPEKLQQWNPDQTYEYIWRDCFEHNQLVNRPQGVVSTVMVAGNTLAGLYWTSSTRCRHCRRPESQSVFCFDV
;
A
#
# COMPACT_ATOMS: atom_id res chain seq x y z
N GLU A 1 3.00 -19.80 -6.83
CA GLU A 1 2.16 -20.97 -7.20
C GLU A 1 2.94 -21.97 -8.06
N ALA A 2 3.57 -21.55 -9.13
CA ALA A 2 4.28 -22.49 -10.04
C ALA A 2 5.42 -23.27 -9.34
N GLU A 3 6.20 -22.63 -8.50
CA GLU A 3 7.25 -23.27 -7.74
C GLU A 3 6.71 -24.25 -6.69
N THR A 4 5.61 -23.89 -6.02
CA THR A 4 4.97 -24.74 -5.02
C THR A 4 4.36 -25.99 -5.65
N PHE A 5 3.62 -25.85 -6.75
CA PHE A 5 3.06 -26.99 -7.46
C PHE A 5 4.10 -27.85 -8.18
N ALA A 6 5.17 -27.22 -8.70
CA ALA A 6 6.28 -27.96 -9.28
C ALA A 6 7.03 -28.82 -8.25
N ALA A 7 6.99 -28.44 -6.97
CA ALA A 7 7.57 -29.21 -5.86
C ALA A 7 6.59 -30.23 -5.24
N MET A 8 5.37 -30.33 -5.76
CA MET A 8 4.37 -31.27 -5.26
C MET A 8 4.80 -32.72 -5.50
N PRO A 9 4.81 -33.58 -4.46
CA PRO A 9 5.11 -34.98 -4.63
C PRO A 9 4.14 -35.68 -5.59
N PRO A 10 4.60 -36.61 -6.42
CA PRO A 10 3.75 -37.36 -7.32
C PRO A 10 2.62 -38.10 -6.57
N GLY A 11 1.41 -38.02 -7.09
CA GLY A 11 0.24 -38.74 -6.54
C GLY A 11 -0.54 -38.00 -5.44
N LEU A 12 -0.14 -36.75 -5.11
CA LEU A 12 -0.96 -35.86 -4.28
C LEU A 12 -1.81 -34.94 -5.18
N ASP A 13 -3.02 -34.66 -4.75
CA ASP A 13 -3.78 -33.52 -5.27
C ASP A 13 -3.42 -32.23 -4.51
N GLU A 14 -3.98 -31.09 -4.92
CA GLU A 14 -3.66 -29.79 -4.33
C GLU A 14 -4.05 -29.70 -2.84
N ALA A 15 -5.16 -30.32 -2.45
CA ALA A 15 -5.62 -30.32 -1.05
C ALA A 15 -4.72 -31.16 -0.17
N ASP A 16 -4.37 -32.36 -0.64
CA ASP A 16 -3.43 -33.25 0.04
C ASP A 16 -2.03 -32.64 0.13
N PHE A 17 -1.62 -31.89 -0.89
CA PHE A 17 -0.34 -31.17 -0.86
C PHE A 17 -0.34 -30.08 0.20
N VAL A 18 -1.40 -29.29 0.33
CA VAL A 18 -1.52 -28.28 1.42
C VAL A 18 -1.47 -28.97 2.79
N LEU A 19 -2.18 -30.08 2.97
CA LEU A 19 -2.12 -30.86 4.22
C LEU A 19 -0.71 -31.43 4.48
N HIS A 20 -0.01 -31.86 3.44
CA HIS A 20 1.38 -32.29 3.54
C HIS A 20 2.30 -31.16 4.03
N LEU A 21 2.15 -29.96 3.44
CA LEU A 21 2.92 -28.78 3.85
C LEU A 21 2.61 -28.39 5.31
N LEU A 22 1.34 -28.38 5.70
CA LEU A 22 0.92 -28.10 7.08
C LEU A 22 1.54 -29.10 8.06
N ARG A 23 1.54 -30.40 7.75
CA ARG A 23 2.16 -31.43 8.60
C ARG A 23 3.68 -31.25 8.71
N ARG A 24 4.33 -30.74 7.66
CA ARG A 24 5.77 -30.57 7.61
C ARG A 24 6.28 -29.30 8.31
N PHE A 25 5.55 -28.20 8.15
CA PHE A 25 5.99 -26.86 8.58
C PHE A 25 5.16 -26.29 9.73
N ASP A 26 4.00 -26.87 10.04
CA ASP A 26 3.09 -26.44 11.10
C ASP A 26 2.90 -24.91 11.11
N THR A 27 3.15 -24.25 12.23
CA THR A 27 3.06 -22.80 12.41
C THR A 27 4.13 -22.00 11.64
N GLU A 28 5.17 -22.66 11.16
CA GLU A 28 6.22 -22.05 10.32
C GLU A 28 5.79 -21.90 8.85
N LEU A 29 4.71 -22.56 8.41
CA LEU A 29 4.25 -22.47 7.03
C LEU A 29 3.86 -21.03 6.68
N ARG A 30 4.46 -20.51 5.62
CA ARG A 30 4.08 -19.24 5.01
C ARG A 30 3.66 -19.50 3.58
N TRP A 31 2.55 -18.94 3.19
CA TRP A 31 2.05 -19.02 1.82
C TRP A 31 1.45 -17.69 1.37
N SER A 32 1.45 -17.45 0.09
CA SER A 32 0.84 -16.28 -0.51
C SER A 32 0.04 -16.66 -1.74
N THR A 33 -1.03 -15.94 -1.99
CA THR A 33 -1.82 -16.11 -3.21
C THR A 33 -2.27 -14.76 -3.73
N VAL A 34 -2.38 -14.65 -5.05
CA VAL A 34 -2.96 -13.49 -5.70
C VAL A 34 -4.43 -13.81 -6.01
N THR A 35 -5.34 -13.25 -5.25
CA THR A 35 -6.79 -13.52 -5.36
C THR A 35 -7.46 -12.70 -6.46
N ALA A 36 -6.91 -11.51 -6.78
CA ALA A 36 -7.47 -10.59 -7.77
C ALA A 36 -6.36 -9.85 -8.53
N ASN A 37 -6.76 -9.10 -9.57
CA ASN A 37 -5.87 -8.22 -10.34
C ASN A 37 -4.64 -8.90 -10.96
N ARG A 38 -4.77 -10.17 -11.32
CA ARG A 38 -3.68 -10.95 -11.95
C ARG A 38 -3.33 -10.52 -13.37
N ASN A 39 -4.25 -9.82 -14.05
CA ASN A 39 -4.04 -9.33 -15.41
C ASN A 39 -3.69 -7.83 -15.39
N PRO A 40 -2.42 -7.44 -15.62
CA PRO A 40 -2.00 -6.03 -15.53
C PRO A 40 -2.76 -5.11 -16.49
N ALA A 41 -3.05 -5.56 -17.71
CA ALA A 41 -3.76 -4.76 -18.70
C ALA A 41 -5.21 -4.50 -18.27
N LEU A 42 -5.89 -5.52 -17.72
CA LEU A 42 -7.23 -5.35 -17.17
C LEU A 42 -7.23 -4.45 -15.93
N THR A 43 -6.29 -4.67 -15.02
CA THR A 43 -6.12 -3.82 -13.83
C THR A 43 -5.94 -2.36 -14.21
N LYS A 44 -5.04 -2.06 -15.16
CA LYS A 44 -4.81 -0.72 -15.66
C LYS A 44 -6.08 -0.12 -16.27
N ARG A 45 -6.83 -0.89 -17.08
CA ARG A 45 -8.12 -0.45 -17.65
C ARG A 45 -9.15 -0.14 -16.55
N LEU A 46 -9.23 -0.92 -15.50
CA LEU A 46 -10.17 -0.69 -14.38
C LEU A 46 -9.77 0.54 -13.56
N LEU A 47 -8.48 0.72 -13.24
CA LEU A 47 -7.97 1.88 -12.52
C LEU A 47 -8.31 3.21 -13.22
N PHE A 48 -8.34 3.23 -14.55
CA PHE A 48 -8.64 4.42 -15.33
C PHE A 48 -10.04 4.42 -15.95
N HIS A 49 -10.92 3.53 -15.50
CA HIS A 49 -12.29 3.47 -16.01
C HIS A 49 -13.14 4.60 -15.40
N PRO A 50 -13.87 5.40 -16.21
CA PRO A 50 -14.56 6.61 -15.74
C PRO A 50 -15.70 6.34 -14.74
N LEU A 51 -16.25 5.14 -14.70
CA LEU A 51 -17.34 4.76 -13.79
C LEU A 51 -16.85 4.07 -12.51
N LEU A 52 -15.54 3.92 -12.33
CA LEU A 52 -14.96 3.26 -11.15
C LEU A 52 -14.07 4.26 -10.42
N LEU A 53 -14.14 4.32 -9.10
CA LEU A 53 -13.14 5.01 -8.29
C LEU A 53 -12.09 4.00 -7.82
N PRO A 54 -10.78 4.34 -7.86
CA PRO A 54 -9.77 3.54 -7.19
C PRO A 54 -10.10 3.53 -5.70
N GLY A 55 -10.29 2.34 -5.14
CA GLY A 55 -10.71 2.18 -3.77
C GLY A 55 -9.54 1.91 -2.82
N PHE A 56 -9.89 1.52 -1.61
CA PHE A 56 -8.95 1.10 -0.57
C PHE A 56 -8.40 -0.33 -0.86
N ASN A 57 -7.37 -0.70 -0.14
CA ASN A 57 -6.59 -1.92 -0.36
C ASN A 57 -6.85 -3.02 0.68
N ASP A 58 -7.86 -2.87 1.54
CA ASP A 58 -8.25 -3.81 2.60
C ASP A 58 -7.17 -4.07 3.67
N SER A 59 -6.14 -3.24 3.72
CA SER A 59 -4.98 -3.44 4.60
C SER A 59 -5.29 -3.41 6.09
N GLY A 60 -6.40 -2.84 6.51
CA GLY A 60 -6.82 -2.80 7.90
C GLY A 60 -7.52 -4.08 8.39
N ALA A 61 -8.03 -4.92 7.49
CA ALA A 61 -8.81 -6.10 7.84
C ALA A 61 -7.95 -7.24 8.41
N HIS A 62 -6.70 -7.34 7.97
CA HIS A 62 -5.75 -8.39 8.36
C HIS A 62 -4.47 -7.76 8.89
N LEU A 63 -4.50 -7.35 10.15
CA LEU A 63 -3.50 -6.49 10.80
C LEU A 63 -2.05 -6.93 10.64
N THR A 64 -1.78 -8.23 10.54
CA THR A 64 -0.42 -8.76 10.52
C THR A 64 0.09 -9.16 9.16
N ASN A 65 -0.78 -9.45 8.19
CA ASN A 65 -0.36 -10.05 6.92
C ASN A 65 -0.85 -9.33 5.65
N MET A 66 -1.59 -8.22 5.78
CA MET A 66 -2.12 -7.45 4.65
C MET A 66 -2.00 -5.93 4.86
N ALA A 67 -0.84 -5.47 5.28
CA ALA A 67 -0.58 -4.04 5.49
C ALA A 67 0.14 -3.40 4.30
N PHE A 68 -0.29 -3.69 3.08
CA PHE A 68 0.25 -3.09 1.86
C PHE A 68 -0.47 -1.77 1.56
N TYR A 69 0.02 -0.68 2.12
CA TYR A 69 -0.52 0.67 1.92
C TYR A 69 -0.01 1.35 0.63
N ASP A 70 0.51 0.58 -0.29
CA ASP A 70 1.22 1.05 -1.49
C ASP A 70 0.36 1.16 -2.75
N GLY A 71 -0.95 0.85 -2.68
CA GLY A 71 -1.86 0.83 -3.83
C GLY A 71 -1.87 2.14 -4.64
N ASN A 72 -1.83 3.28 -3.96
CA ASN A 72 -1.77 4.59 -4.62
C ASN A 72 -0.46 4.80 -5.38
N LEU A 73 0.67 4.39 -4.80
CA LEU A 73 1.98 4.48 -5.46
C LEU A 73 2.08 3.49 -6.63
N ARG A 74 1.50 2.29 -6.50
CA ARG A 74 1.39 1.32 -7.62
C ARG A 74 0.58 1.92 -8.78
N THR A 75 -0.52 2.62 -8.49
CA THR A 75 -1.33 3.31 -9.51
C THR A 75 -0.53 4.40 -10.22
N LEU A 76 0.21 5.23 -9.47
CA LEU A 76 1.09 6.25 -10.06
C LEU A 76 2.22 5.64 -10.90
N LYS A 77 2.82 4.54 -10.43
CA LYS A 77 3.85 3.82 -11.19
C LYS A 77 3.31 3.27 -12.51
N LEU A 78 2.13 2.65 -12.51
CA LEU A 78 1.47 2.17 -13.73
C LEU A 78 1.13 3.31 -14.70
N ALA A 79 0.72 4.46 -14.16
CA ALA A 79 0.47 5.65 -14.98
C ALA A 79 1.74 6.22 -15.61
N GLN A 80 2.85 6.17 -14.88
CA GLN A 80 4.15 6.67 -15.33
C GLN A 80 4.66 5.96 -16.59
N GLU A 81 4.30 4.69 -16.78
CA GLU A 81 4.62 3.92 -17.99
C GLU A 81 4.01 4.53 -19.25
N ASP A 82 2.87 5.24 -19.14
CA ASP A 82 2.14 5.85 -20.26
C ASP A 82 2.39 7.37 -20.36
N GLY A 83 3.29 7.91 -19.56
CA GLY A 83 3.73 9.30 -19.61
C GLY A 83 3.06 10.25 -18.62
N LEU A 84 3.50 11.51 -18.65
CA LEU A 84 3.15 12.52 -17.64
C LEU A 84 1.65 12.88 -17.62
N GLU A 85 0.99 12.90 -18.77
CA GLU A 85 -0.44 13.16 -18.85
C GLU A 85 -1.23 12.10 -18.08
N LYS A 86 -0.83 10.83 -18.22
CA LYS A 86 -1.45 9.72 -17.50
C LYS A 86 -1.21 9.78 -16.01
N VAL A 87 -0.02 10.25 -15.58
CA VAL A 87 0.26 10.53 -14.17
C VAL A 87 -0.67 11.61 -13.62
N GLY A 88 -0.87 12.71 -14.37
CA GLY A 88 -1.84 13.76 -13.99
C GLY A 88 -3.25 13.21 -13.81
N HIS A 89 -3.70 12.37 -14.73
CA HIS A 89 -4.99 11.69 -14.63
C HIS A 89 -5.03 10.75 -13.41
N ALA A 90 -3.98 9.98 -13.14
CA ALA A 90 -3.91 9.12 -11.94
C ALA A 90 -3.99 9.93 -10.65
N VAL A 91 -3.28 11.05 -10.56
CA VAL A 91 -3.37 11.96 -9.41
C VAL A 91 -4.80 12.46 -9.22
N GLN A 92 -5.47 12.92 -10.27
CA GLN A 92 -6.87 13.36 -10.21
C GLN A 92 -7.78 12.26 -9.66
N ARG A 93 -7.63 11.02 -10.16
CA ARG A 93 -8.43 9.87 -9.73
C ARG A 93 -8.18 9.45 -8.29
N LEU A 94 -7.00 9.71 -7.76
CA LEU A 94 -6.63 9.38 -6.37
C LEU A 94 -6.92 10.50 -5.36
N THR A 95 -7.24 11.71 -5.84
CA THR A 95 -7.41 12.88 -4.99
C THR A 95 -8.75 13.58 -5.21
N ARG A 96 -8.88 14.30 -6.31
CA ARG A 96 -10.04 15.16 -6.60
C ARG A 96 -11.33 14.37 -6.81
N GLU A 97 -11.30 13.32 -7.62
CA GLU A 97 -12.52 12.54 -7.92
C GLU A 97 -13.15 11.91 -6.67
N PRO A 98 -12.40 11.20 -5.79
CA PRO A 98 -12.98 10.70 -4.55
C PRO A 98 -13.41 11.80 -3.59
N ALA A 99 -12.72 12.95 -3.54
CA ALA A 99 -13.12 14.07 -2.72
C ALA A 99 -14.46 14.67 -3.20
N GLU A 100 -14.63 14.87 -4.50
CA GLU A 100 -15.88 15.33 -5.11
C GLU A 100 -17.03 14.33 -4.89
N PHE A 101 -16.74 13.01 -5.05
CA PHE A 101 -17.74 11.95 -4.82
C PHE A 101 -18.22 11.91 -3.37
N LEU A 102 -17.32 12.12 -2.41
CA LEU A 102 -17.63 12.11 -0.97
C LEU A 102 -18.12 13.47 -0.44
N GLY A 103 -18.07 14.53 -1.25
CA GLY A 103 -18.42 15.88 -0.82
C GLY A 103 -17.41 16.48 0.16
N ILE A 104 -16.15 16.12 0.07
CA ILE A 104 -15.05 16.59 0.95
C ILE A 104 -14.32 17.72 0.24
N ASP A 105 -14.01 18.81 0.97
CA ASP A 105 -13.23 19.93 0.46
C ASP A 105 -11.72 19.63 0.51
N ALA A 106 -11.27 18.75 -0.38
CA ALA A 106 -9.89 18.29 -0.49
C ALA A 106 -9.52 17.93 -1.95
N GLY A 107 -8.32 17.44 -2.16
CA GLY A 107 -7.89 16.86 -3.46
C GLY A 107 -7.56 17.89 -4.53
N ARG A 108 -7.22 19.14 -4.15
CA ARG A 108 -6.84 20.21 -5.08
C ARG A 108 -5.72 21.09 -4.50
N LEU A 109 -4.94 21.70 -5.38
CA LEU A 109 -3.83 22.60 -5.05
C LEU A 109 -4.19 24.07 -5.41
N ASP A 110 -5.27 24.57 -4.84
CA ASP A 110 -5.73 25.95 -5.04
C ASP A 110 -5.33 26.84 -3.86
N GLN A 111 -5.18 28.14 -4.09
CA GLN A 111 -4.95 29.08 -3.01
C GLN A 111 -6.14 29.09 -2.05
N GLY A 112 -5.87 28.86 -0.77
CA GLY A 112 -6.90 28.78 0.29
C GLY A 112 -7.46 27.36 0.50
N ALA A 113 -7.09 26.38 -0.33
CA ALA A 113 -7.43 24.99 -0.09
C ALA A 113 -6.64 24.40 1.09
N GLN A 114 -7.14 23.31 1.67
CA GLN A 114 -6.39 22.58 2.68
C GLN A 114 -5.08 22.02 2.10
N ALA A 115 -3.99 22.27 2.81
CA ALA A 115 -2.65 21.86 2.36
C ALA A 115 -2.35 20.42 2.80
N ASP A 116 -3.02 19.44 2.18
CA ASP A 116 -2.73 18.02 2.26
C ASP A 116 -2.01 17.62 0.99
N LEU A 117 -0.72 17.34 1.09
CA LEU A 117 0.09 17.05 -0.10
C LEU A 117 1.25 16.11 0.20
N ILE A 118 1.65 15.38 -0.84
CA ILE A 118 2.83 14.54 -0.83
C ILE A 118 3.76 14.95 -1.97
N LEU A 119 5.07 14.83 -1.75
CA LEU A 119 6.06 14.94 -2.81
C LEU A 119 6.59 13.56 -3.15
N VAL A 120 6.39 13.16 -4.40
CA VAL A 120 6.83 11.87 -4.92
C VAL A 120 8.04 12.07 -5.82
N ASN A 121 9.10 11.30 -5.60
CA ASN A 121 10.27 11.28 -6.47
C ASN A 121 9.97 10.35 -7.67
N PRO A 122 9.89 10.89 -8.92
CA PRO A 122 9.50 10.10 -10.08
C PRO A 122 10.53 9.06 -10.48
N GLU A 123 11.83 9.32 -10.29
CA GLU A 123 12.89 8.37 -10.62
C GLU A 123 12.87 7.18 -9.67
N LYS A 124 12.72 7.43 -8.37
CA LYS A 124 12.61 6.37 -7.36
C LYS A 124 11.32 5.58 -7.51
N LEU A 125 10.22 6.24 -7.86
CA LEU A 125 8.95 5.55 -8.16
C LEU A 125 9.12 4.60 -9.36
N GLN A 126 9.81 5.03 -10.41
CA GLN A 126 10.08 4.19 -11.58
C GLN A 126 10.97 2.98 -11.23
N GLN A 127 12.00 3.18 -10.43
CA GLN A 127 12.95 2.13 -10.02
C GLN A 127 12.37 1.18 -8.97
N TRP A 128 11.36 1.61 -8.22
CA TRP A 128 10.77 0.82 -7.15
C TRP A 128 10.13 -0.46 -7.68
N ASN A 129 10.53 -1.60 -7.11
CA ASN A 129 9.88 -2.88 -7.34
C ASN A 129 9.04 -3.25 -6.10
N PRO A 130 7.71 -3.11 -6.17
CA PRO A 130 6.83 -3.36 -5.04
C PRO A 130 6.84 -4.81 -4.53
N ASP A 131 7.26 -5.76 -5.37
CA ASP A 131 7.28 -7.17 -5.00
C ASP A 131 8.57 -7.59 -4.27
N GLN A 132 9.53 -6.65 -4.15
CA GLN A 132 10.82 -6.88 -3.50
C GLN A 132 11.07 -6.00 -2.26
N THR A 133 10.14 -5.10 -1.93
CA THR A 133 10.35 -4.08 -0.88
C THR A 133 9.46 -4.26 0.34
N TYR A 134 8.82 -5.41 0.49
CA TYR A 134 8.08 -5.71 1.71
C TYR A 134 9.02 -6.20 2.82
N GLU A 135 8.66 -5.87 4.07
CA GLU A 135 9.40 -6.23 5.27
C GLU A 135 8.46 -6.59 6.42
N TYR A 136 8.97 -7.37 7.37
CA TYR A 136 8.28 -7.62 8.63
C TYR A 136 8.78 -6.64 9.68
N ILE A 137 7.88 -5.84 10.24
CA ILE A 137 8.19 -4.93 11.33
C ILE A 137 7.41 -5.31 12.59
N TRP A 138 8.08 -5.27 13.74
CA TRP A 138 7.44 -5.49 15.02
C TRP A 138 6.51 -4.31 15.36
N ARG A 139 5.31 -4.63 15.85
CA ARG A 139 4.32 -3.67 16.33
C ARG A 139 3.98 -3.98 17.78
N ASP A 140 4.37 -3.10 18.68
CA ASP A 140 4.09 -3.25 20.12
C ASP A 140 2.58 -3.32 20.41
N CYS A 141 1.76 -2.61 19.64
CA CYS A 141 0.30 -2.60 19.80
C CYS A 141 -0.38 -3.93 19.47
N PHE A 142 0.28 -4.81 18.72
CA PHE A 142 -0.23 -6.14 18.35
C PHE A 142 0.55 -7.27 19.00
N GLU A 143 1.70 -6.94 19.62
CA GLU A 143 2.69 -7.92 20.10
C GLU A 143 3.05 -8.94 19.01
N HIS A 144 3.14 -8.48 17.76
CA HIS A 144 3.36 -9.31 16.59
C HIS A 144 4.08 -8.54 15.47
N ASN A 145 4.68 -9.29 14.53
CA ASN A 145 5.22 -8.74 13.30
C ASN A 145 4.10 -8.43 12.30
N GLN A 146 4.18 -7.27 11.68
CA GLN A 146 3.31 -6.85 10.59
C GLN A 146 4.09 -6.84 9.27
N LEU A 147 3.51 -7.43 8.23
CA LEU A 147 4.05 -7.34 6.87
C LEU A 147 3.67 -5.98 6.28
N VAL A 148 4.65 -5.19 5.91
CA VAL A 148 4.47 -3.86 5.32
C VAL A 148 5.28 -3.71 4.04
N ASN A 149 4.82 -2.82 3.15
CA ASN A 149 5.58 -2.41 1.98
C ASN A 149 5.82 -0.91 2.08
N ARG A 150 7.08 -0.51 2.31
CA ARG A 150 7.50 0.88 2.47
C ARG A 150 8.54 1.23 1.43
N PRO A 151 8.16 1.81 0.30
CA PRO A 151 9.10 2.21 -0.74
C PRO A 151 9.95 3.40 -0.28
N GLN A 152 11.12 3.11 0.26
CA GLN A 152 12.02 4.11 0.82
C GLN A 152 12.42 5.17 -0.20
N GLY A 153 12.19 6.45 0.16
CA GLY A 153 12.56 7.61 -0.63
C GLY A 153 11.72 7.85 -1.87
N VAL A 154 10.69 7.05 -2.14
CA VAL A 154 9.70 7.34 -3.18
C VAL A 154 8.85 8.54 -2.78
N VAL A 155 8.34 8.56 -1.56
CA VAL A 155 7.71 9.74 -0.97
C VAL A 155 8.75 10.50 -0.16
N SER A 156 9.03 11.73 -0.54
CA SER A 156 10.05 12.56 0.12
C SER A 156 9.47 13.49 1.18
N THR A 157 8.20 13.86 1.06
CA THR A 157 7.55 14.76 2.02
C THR A 157 6.06 14.43 2.10
N VAL A 158 5.52 14.47 3.30
CA VAL A 158 4.08 14.40 3.58
C VAL A 158 3.70 15.63 4.39
N MET A 159 2.67 16.33 3.94
CA MET A 159 2.11 17.49 4.63
C MET A 159 0.61 17.27 4.83
N VAL A 160 0.12 17.54 6.02
CA VAL A 160 -1.30 17.46 6.37
C VAL A 160 -1.71 18.75 7.08
N ALA A 161 -2.74 19.39 6.59
CA ALA A 161 -3.23 20.68 7.07
C ALA A 161 -2.12 21.75 7.21
N GLY A 162 -1.20 21.77 6.24
CA GLY A 162 -0.05 22.69 6.22
C GLY A 162 1.11 22.30 7.14
N ASN A 163 1.01 21.23 7.90
CA ASN A 163 2.08 20.77 8.78
C ASN A 163 2.86 19.62 8.13
N THR A 164 4.18 19.75 8.03
CA THR A 164 5.04 18.68 7.53
C THR A 164 5.14 17.58 8.57
N LEU A 165 4.65 16.39 8.25
CA LEU A 165 4.65 15.22 9.12
C LEU A 165 5.89 14.34 8.92
N ALA A 166 6.42 14.27 7.70
CA ALA A 166 7.62 13.53 7.36
C ALA A 166 8.46 14.34 6.36
N GLY A 167 9.72 14.44 6.61
CA GLY A 167 10.74 15.01 5.71
C GLY A 167 11.81 13.96 5.43
N LEU A 168 12.68 14.23 4.49
CA LEU A 168 13.69 13.44 3.76
C LEU A 168 14.32 12.17 4.41
N TYR A 169 14.04 11.86 5.67
CA TYR A 169 14.61 10.71 6.36
C TYR A 169 13.56 10.00 7.22
N TRP A 170 12.86 9.07 6.63
CA TRP A 170 12.18 8.03 7.40
C TRP A 170 13.23 7.02 7.86
N THR A 171 13.80 7.26 9.03
CA THR A 171 14.57 6.23 9.72
C THR A 171 13.58 5.37 10.53
N SER A 172 13.80 4.07 10.54
CA SER A 172 13.02 3.06 11.28
C SER A 172 12.90 3.31 12.79
N SER A 173 13.50 4.39 13.29
CA SER A 173 13.54 4.79 14.70
C SER A 173 12.73 6.04 15.05
N THR A 174 12.02 6.67 14.11
CA THR A 174 11.25 7.87 14.43
C THR A 174 9.96 7.51 15.13
N ARG A 175 9.99 7.44 16.45
CA ARG A 175 8.77 7.51 17.27
C ARG A 175 8.07 8.80 16.90
N CYS A 176 6.79 8.70 16.50
CA CYS A 176 5.93 9.86 16.31
C CYS A 176 5.96 10.73 17.58
N ARG A 177 6.68 11.86 17.56
CA ARG A 177 6.78 12.77 18.72
C ARG A 177 5.47 13.47 19.03
N HIS A 178 4.45 13.35 18.18
CA HIS A 178 3.15 14.00 18.35
C HIS A 178 2.05 13.05 18.85
N CYS A 179 2.31 11.76 19.00
CA CYS A 179 1.43 10.87 19.75
C CYS A 179 1.58 11.08 21.25
N ARG A 180 1.35 12.30 21.75
CA ARG A 180 1.02 12.50 23.17
C ARG A 180 -0.43 12.06 23.35
N ARG A 181 -0.63 10.94 24.00
CA ARG A 181 -1.92 10.47 24.44
C ARG A 181 -2.61 11.54 25.31
N PRO A 182 -3.81 11.97 24.98
CA PRO A 182 -4.81 12.22 25.98
C PRO A 182 -5.39 10.86 26.37
N GLU A 183 -5.54 10.59 27.63
CA GLU A 183 -5.92 9.29 28.24
C GLU A 183 -7.33 8.77 27.85
N SER A 184 -7.97 9.24 26.79
CA SER A 184 -9.34 8.85 26.45
C SER A 184 -9.69 8.77 24.96
N GLN A 185 -8.73 8.76 24.05
CA GLN A 185 -9.04 8.55 22.62
C GLN A 185 -8.00 7.62 21.97
N SER A 186 -8.51 6.52 21.43
CA SER A 186 -7.75 5.62 20.56
C SER A 186 -7.41 6.36 19.27
N VAL A 187 -6.25 6.96 19.19
CA VAL A 187 -5.72 7.55 17.96
C VAL A 187 -5.00 6.45 17.20
N PHE A 188 -5.64 5.98 16.14
CA PHE A 188 -4.98 5.15 15.15
C PHE A 188 -4.00 6.05 14.38
N CYS A 189 -2.70 5.89 14.59
CA CYS A 189 -1.69 6.45 13.69
C CYS A 189 -1.74 5.66 12.39
N PHE A 190 -2.38 6.19 11.38
CA PHE A 190 -2.20 5.71 10.01
C PHE A 190 -0.86 6.26 9.52
N ASP A 191 0.12 5.37 9.37
CA ASP A 191 1.32 5.65 8.60
C ASP A 191 0.91 5.70 7.12
N VAL A 192 0.85 6.90 6.54
CA VAL A 192 0.60 7.13 5.11
C VAL A 192 1.86 6.82 4.33
#